data_33e7f37fecb478e3248c28f70bff708b
#
_entry.id   33e7f37fecb478e3248c28f70bff708b
#
_cell.length_a   1.000
_cell.length_b   1.000
_cell.length_c   1.000
_cell.angle_alpha   90.00
_cell.angle_beta   90.00
_cell.angle_gamma   90.00
#
_symmetry.space_group_name_H-M   'P 1'
#
loop_
_entity.id
_entity.type
_entity.pdbx_description
1 polymer ?
#
loop_
_entity_poly.entity_id
_entity_poly.type
_entity_poly.pdbx_seq_one_letter_code
_entity_poly.pdbx_strand_id
1 'polypeptide(L)'
;RDTLKNAQKGRILSAPELLDVLHLIRGIRGILQYDRSISVPHDNLQDLISTLSVSTEAEKKIAACINEYGEVTDNASPALRQIRMQKRQAEADISAAVNRFLADHAASVVDSIVTYRQDRAVILVKSSEKNSIQGLVYGDSASGQASYVEPASLIGPNNRKQELLSKEKEEIDRILALCSAAVGSTAEQDISNLETCALLDSLFAKAQWGKERNGIAASLT
;
A
#
# COMPACT_ATOMS: atom_id res chain seq x y z
N ARG A 1 -18.40 -4.21 -2.78
CA ARG A 1 -19.52 -3.28 -2.74
C ARG A 1 -19.36 -2.19 -1.68
N ASP A 2 -19.04 -2.56 -0.42
CA ASP A 2 -18.92 -1.58 0.68
C ASP A 2 -17.74 -0.62 0.46
N THR A 3 -16.64 -1.08 -0.09
CA THR A 3 -15.48 -0.28 -0.49
C THR A 3 -15.89 0.86 -1.44
N LEU A 4 -16.66 0.55 -2.49
CA LEU A 4 -17.15 1.54 -3.46
C LEU A 4 -18.10 2.56 -2.81
N LYS A 5 -19.02 2.10 -1.94
CA LYS A 5 -19.91 2.98 -1.19
C LYS A 5 -19.15 3.90 -0.22
N ASN A 6 -18.09 3.39 0.39
CA ASN A 6 -17.23 4.18 1.26
C ASN A 6 -16.48 5.27 0.49
N ALA A 7 -15.94 4.94 -0.70
CA ALA A 7 -15.32 5.93 -1.58
C ALA A 7 -16.31 7.00 -2.05
N GLN A 8 -17.55 6.61 -2.39
CA GLN A 8 -18.62 7.54 -2.77
C GLN A 8 -18.94 8.54 -1.65
N LYS A 9 -18.84 8.10 -0.39
CA LYS A 9 -19.03 8.95 0.80
C LYS A 9 -17.79 9.78 1.17
N GLY A 10 -16.72 9.73 0.37
CA GLY A 10 -15.49 10.47 0.57
C GLY A 10 -14.48 9.81 1.52
N ARG A 11 -14.66 8.52 1.89
CA ARG A 11 -13.64 7.80 2.65
C ARG A 11 -12.41 7.57 1.77
N ILE A 12 -11.22 7.79 2.34
CA ILE A 12 -9.96 7.42 1.72
C ILE A 12 -9.79 5.89 1.84
N LEU A 13 -9.64 5.24 0.69
CA LEU A 13 -9.39 3.80 0.60
C LEU A 13 -7.91 3.51 0.84
N SER A 14 -7.62 2.37 1.45
CA SER A 14 -6.27 1.83 1.54
C SER A 14 -5.76 1.35 0.17
N ALA A 15 -4.44 1.18 0.04
CA ALA A 15 -3.85 0.71 -1.20
C ALA A 15 -4.33 -0.70 -1.62
N PRO A 16 -4.51 -1.69 -0.72
CA PRO A 16 -5.16 -2.95 -1.07
C PRO A 16 -6.62 -2.80 -1.54
N GLU A 17 -7.43 -1.95 -0.90
CA GLU A 17 -8.80 -1.69 -1.33
C GLU A 17 -8.85 -1.07 -2.75
N LEU A 18 -7.90 -0.19 -3.06
CA LEU A 18 -7.76 0.38 -4.42
C LEU A 18 -7.32 -0.68 -5.45
N LEU A 19 -6.45 -1.62 -5.05
CA LEU A 19 -6.06 -2.74 -5.90
C LEU A 19 -7.27 -3.65 -6.23
N ASP A 20 -8.13 -3.94 -5.26
CA ASP A 20 -9.36 -4.70 -5.49
C ASP A 20 -10.29 -4.00 -6.50
N VAL A 21 -10.43 -2.68 -6.39
CA VAL A 21 -11.19 -1.88 -7.37
C VAL A 21 -10.54 -1.95 -8.76
N LEU A 22 -9.21 -1.87 -8.84
CA LEU A 22 -8.47 -2.01 -10.09
C LEU A 22 -8.71 -3.37 -10.76
N HIS A 23 -8.72 -4.46 -9.96
CA HIS A 23 -9.01 -5.79 -10.44
C HIS A 23 -10.44 -5.90 -11.00
N LEU A 24 -11.43 -5.31 -10.32
CA LEU A 24 -12.80 -5.23 -10.83
C LEU A 24 -12.85 -4.52 -12.18
N ILE A 25 -12.27 -3.33 -12.29
CA ILE A 25 -12.28 -2.54 -13.53
C ILE A 25 -11.60 -3.30 -14.69
N ARG A 26 -10.47 -3.96 -14.41
CA ARG A 26 -9.75 -4.78 -15.40
C ARG A 26 -10.54 -6.03 -15.79
N GLY A 27 -11.23 -6.67 -14.86
CA GLY A 27 -12.14 -7.78 -15.13
C GLY A 27 -13.27 -7.38 -16.08
N ILE A 28 -13.92 -6.23 -15.84
CA ILE A 28 -14.94 -5.67 -16.72
C ILE A 28 -14.38 -5.42 -18.12
N ARG A 29 -13.20 -4.81 -18.21
CA ARG A 29 -12.51 -4.61 -19.49
C ARG A 29 -12.26 -5.93 -20.22
N GLY A 30 -11.85 -6.96 -19.50
CA GLY A 30 -11.66 -8.31 -20.04
C GLY A 30 -12.95 -8.90 -20.60
N ILE A 31 -14.08 -8.77 -19.88
CA ILE A 31 -15.40 -9.22 -20.36
C ILE A 31 -15.79 -8.50 -21.68
N LEU A 32 -15.66 -7.17 -21.72
CA LEU A 32 -15.98 -6.38 -22.91
C LEU A 32 -15.06 -6.68 -24.10
N GLN A 33 -13.78 -7.01 -23.86
CA GLN A 33 -12.86 -7.42 -24.92
C GLN A 33 -13.21 -8.82 -25.45
N TYR A 34 -13.52 -9.74 -24.55
CA TYR A 34 -13.93 -11.10 -24.91
C TYR A 34 -15.21 -11.09 -25.73
N ASP A 35 -16.24 -10.35 -25.28
CA ASP A 35 -17.52 -10.17 -26.00
C ASP A 35 -17.30 -9.74 -27.45
N ARG A 36 -16.45 -8.75 -27.68
CA ARG A 36 -16.11 -8.28 -29.04
C ARG A 36 -15.38 -9.31 -29.91
N SER A 37 -14.77 -10.33 -29.31
CA SER A 37 -14.05 -11.38 -30.01
C SER A 37 -14.94 -12.56 -30.41
N ILE A 38 -16.16 -12.66 -29.85
CA ILE A 38 -17.09 -13.75 -30.12
C ILE A 38 -17.84 -13.46 -31.43
N SER A 39 -17.78 -14.43 -32.34
CA SER A 39 -18.49 -14.35 -33.62
C SER A 39 -19.88 -15.04 -33.60
N VAL A 40 -20.19 -15.75 -32.50
CA VAL A 40 -21.48 -16.46 -32.35
C VAL A 40 -22.51 -15.52 -31.73
N PRO A 41 -23.72 -15.44 -32.29
CA PRO A 41 -24.81 -14.64 -31.71
C PRO A 41 -25.12 -15.08 -30.28
N HIS A 42 -25.20 -14.13 -29.38
CA HIS A 42 -25.47 -14.36 -27.96
C HIS A 42 -26.37 -13.27 -27.35
N ASP A 43 -27.44 -12.93 -28.11
CA ASP A 43 -28.35 -11.81 -27.86
C ASP A 43 -28.85 -11.74 -26.42
N ASN A 44 -29.12 -12.90 -25.77
CA ASN A 44 -29.61 -12.95 -24.40
C ASN A 44 -28.54 -12.47 -23.34
N LEU A 45 -27.24 -12.52 -23.65
CA LEU A 45 -26.19 -12.01 -22.80
C LEU A 45 -25.76 -10.60 -23.18
N GLN A 46 -25.98 -10.22 -24.45
CA GLN A 46 -25.56 -8.94 -24.99
C GLN A 46 -26.20 -7.75 -24.27
N ASP A 47 -27.47 -7.88 -23.90
CA ASP A 47 -28.17 -6.85 -23.11
C ASP A 47 -27.52 -6.62 -21.76
N LEU A 48 -27.11 -7.70 -21.07
CA LEU A 48 -26.38 -7.60 -19.79
C LEU A 48 -24.99 -7.02 -19.97
N ILE A 49 -24.23 -7.51 -20.95
CA ILE A 49 -22.87 -7.06 -21.21
C ILE A 49 -22.83 -5.60 -21.64
N SER A 50 -23.84 -5.15 -22.40
CA SER A 50 -23.93 -3.76 -22.85
C SER A 50 -24.10 -2.74 -21.72
N THR A 51 -24.56 -3.17 -20.52
CA THR A 51 -24.65 -2.29 -19.34
C THR A 51 -23.31 -2.03 -18.69
N LEU A 52 -22.29 -2.87 -18.97
CA LEU A 52 -20.96 -2.73 -18.41
C LEU A 52 -20.22 -1.54 -19.02
N SER A 53 -19.55 -0.78 -18.18
CA SER A 53 -18.68 0.31 -18.62
C SER A 53 -17.40 0.38 -17.78
N VAL A 54 -16.32 0.83 -18.40
CA VAL A 54 -14.99 0.88 -17.77
C VAL A 54 -14.70 2.25 -17.21
N SER A 55 -14.44 2.33 -15.91
CA SER A 55 -13.99 3.54 -15.20
C SER A 55 -12.52 3.86 -15.53
N THR A 56 -12.25 4.27 -16.78
CA THR A 56 -10.90 4.42 -17.33
C THR A 56 -10.05 5.42 -16.55
N GLU A 57 -10.63 6.48 -16.02
CA GLU A 57 -9.89 7.50 -15.24
C GLU A 57 -9.44 6.92 -13.88
N ALA A 58 -10.33 6.21 -13.18
CA ALA A 58 -9.99 5.53 -11.93
C ALA A 58 -8.92 4.46 -12.18
N GLU A 59 -9.07 3.64 -13.24
CA GLU A 59 -8.08 2.64 -13.62
C GLU A 59 -6.69 3.24 -13.81
N LYS A 60 -6.58 4.30 -14.63
CA LYS A 60 -5.29 4.95 -14.91
C LYS A 60 -4.63 5.50 -13.65
N LYS A 61 -5.39 6.18 -12.79
CA LYS A 61 -4.87 6.76 -11.54
C LYS A 61 -4.38 5.69 -10.59
N ILE A 62 -5.17 4.63 -10.37
CA ILE A 62 -4.78 3.55 -9.47
C ILE A 62 -3.56 2.81 -10.03
N ALA A 63 -3.59 2.42 -11.31
CA ALA A 63 -2.50 1.67 -11.94
C ALA A 63 -1.17 2.44 -11.98
N ALA A 64 -1.20 3.77 -12.00
CA ALA A 64 0.00 4.60 -11.92
C ALA A 64 0.62 4.66 -10.52
N CYS A 65 -0.18 4.41 -9.47
CA CYS A 65 0.21 4.63 -8.09
C CYS A 65 0.39 3.34 -7.28
N ILE A 66 -0.37 2.27 -7.60
CA ILE A 66 -0.43 1.04 -6.81
C ILE A 66 0.16 -0.12 -7.60
N ASN A 67 1.02 -0.93 -6.97
CA ASN A 67 1.58 -2.15 -7.55
C ASN A 67 0.66 -3.37 -7.33
N GLU A 68 1.07 -4.52 -7.88
CA GLU A 68 0.35 -5.80 -7.75
C GLU A 68 0.29 -6.36 -6.33
N TYR A 69 1.07 -5.83 -5.39
CA TYR A 69 1.07 -6.20 -3.97
C TYR A 69 0.19 -5.28 -3.12
N GLY A 70 -0.48 -4.28 -3.72
CA GLY A 70 -1.28 -3.31 -2.99
C GLY A 70 -0.44 -2.27 -2.24
N GLU A 71 0.72 -1.90 -2.77
CA GLU A 71 1.61 -0.90 -2.18
C GLU A 71 1.72 0.34 -3.08
N VAL A 72 1.87 1.51 -2.46
CA VAL A 72 2.13 2.76 -3.19
C VAL A 72 3.56 2.77 -3.70
N THR A 73 3.72 2.88 -5.02
CA THR A 73 5.04 2.82 -5.69
C THR A 73 5.82 4.12 -5.55
N ASP A 74 7.15 4.05 -5.71
CA ASP A 74 8.01 5.24 -5.75
C ASP A 74 7.62 6.20 -6.90
N ASN A 75 7.02 5.66 -7.97
CA ASN A 75 6.62 6.41 -9.15
C ASN A 75 5.23 7.05 -9.02
N ALA A 76 4.51 6.80 -7.91
CA ALA A 76 3.18 7.37 -7.69
C ALA A 76 3.18 8.91 -7.68
N SER A 77 4.29 9.53 -7.25
CA SER A 77 4.52 10.96 -7.44
C SER A 77 6.02 11.29 -7.44
N PRO A 78 6.43 12.40 -8.10
CA PRO A 78 7.80 12.90 -8.01
C PRO A 78 8.22 13.23 -6.57
N ALA A 79 7.28 13.76 -5.76
CA ALA A 79 7.51 14.10 -4.37
C ALA A 79 7.81 12.84 -3.53
N LEU A 80 7.01 11.77 -3.66
CA LEU A 80 7.23 10.51 -2.95
C LEU A 80 8.56 9.89 -3.29
N ARG A 81 8.94 9.88 -4.58
CA ARG A 81 10.23 9.38 -5.03
C ARG A 81 11.38 10.14 -4.35
N GLN A 82 11.30 11.48 -4.32
CA GLN A 82 12.32 12.32 -3.70
C GLN A 82 12.39 12.08 -2.17
N ILE A 83 11.25 12.01 -1.50
CA ILE A 83 11.20 11.73 -0.06
C ILE A 83 11.84 10.38 0.25
N ARG A 84 11.51 9.33 -0.48
CA ARG A 84 12.08 7.98 -0.28
C ARG A 84 13.58 7.93 -0.57
N MET A 85 14.03 8.67 -1.59
CA MET A 85 15.46 8.80 -1.86
C MET A 85 16.19 9.49 -0.70
N GLN A 86 15.65 10.60 -0.18
CA GLN A 86 16.22 11.30 0.98
C GLN A 86 16.17 10.45 2.24
N LYS A 87 15.13 9.62 2.44
CA LYS A 87 15.02 8.69 3.56
C LYS A 87 16.13 7.64 3.52
N ARG A 88 16.39 7.03 2.36
CA ARG A 88 17.53 6.11 2.18
C ARG A 88 18.87 6.78 2.49
N GLN A 89 19.05 8.04 2.08
CA GLN A 89 20.26 8.80 2.42
C GLN A 89 20.37 9.05 3.92
N ALA A 90 19.29 9.44 4.61
CA ALA A 90 19.29 9.62 6.05
C ALA A 90 19.62 8.32 6.81
N GLU A 91 19.16 7.17 6.33
CA GLU A 91 19.49 5.86 6.86
C GLU A 91 20.98 5.52 6.67
N ALA A 92 21.55 5.86 5.53
CA ALA A 92 22.99 5.73 5.27
C ALA A 92 23.81 6.65 6.20
N ASP A 93 23.36 7.89 6.40
CA ASP A 93 24.01 8.85 7.30
C ASP A 93 23.98 8.36 8.76
N ILE A 94 22.85 7.78 9.21
CA ILE A 94 22.75 7.13 10.52
C ILE A 94 23.78 6.00 10.64
N SER A 95 23.85 5.11 9.65
CA SER A 95 24.78 3.98 9.65
C SER A 95 26.23 4.45 9.71
N ALA A 96 26.57 5.49 8.95
CA ALA A 96 27.93 6.07 8.97
C ALA A 96 28.26 6.72 10.32
N ALA A 97 27.31 7.44 10.93
CA ALA A 97 27.49 8.08 12.24
C ALA A 97 27.63 7.04 13.34
N VAL A 98 26.84 5.95 13.29
CA VAL A 98 26.97 4.81 14.22
C VAL A 98 28.37 4.18 14.14
N ASN A 99 28.78 3.81 12.90
CA ASN A 99 30.09 3.16 12.72
C ASN A 99 31.25 4.02 13.24
N ARG A 100 31.18 5.33 13.00
CA ARG A 100 32.18 6.27 13.54
C ARG A 100 32.15 6.30 15.07
N PHE A 101 30.95 6.41 15.65
CA PHE A 101 30.83 6.41 17.13
C PHE A 101 31.34 5.12 17.75
N LEU A 102 31.03 3.95 17.17
CA LEU A 102 31.52 2.66 17.66
C LEU A 102 33.04 2.56 17.58
N ALA A 103 33.69 3.11 16.55
CA ALA A 103 35.13 3.15 16.42
C ALA A 103 35.80 4.04 17.50
N ASP A 104 35.19 5.22 17.75
CA ASP A 104 35.72 6.21 18.66
C ASP A 104 35.49 5.83 20.14
N HIS A 105 34.46 5.02 20.46
CA HIS A 105 34.01 4.72 21.83
C HIS A 105 33.95 3.21 22.13
N ALA A 106 34.78 2.40 21.47
CA ALA A 106 34.74 0.94 21.58
C ALA A 106 34.80 0.42 23.03
N ALA A 107 35.54 1.11 23.95
CA ALA A 107 35.65 0.74 25.34
C ALA A 107 34.36 0.97 26.17
N SER A 108 33.53 1.92 25.76
CA SER A 108 32.30 2.35 26.45
C SER A 108 31.06 1.60 25.96
N VAL A 109 31.12 0.99 24.79
CA VAL A 109 30.01 0.28 24.16
C VAL A 109 29.93 -1.15 24.70
N VAL A 110 28.70 -1.64 24.95
CA VAL A 110 28.46 -3.01 25.39
C VAL A 110 28.35 -3.97 24.22
N ASP A 111 27.68 -3.51 23.13
CA ASP A 111 27.46 -4.28 21.91
C ASP A 111 27.59 -3.36 20.69
N SER A 112 28.22 -3.87 19.64
CA SER A 112 28.33 -3.16 18.34
C SER A 112 27.05 -3.18 17.50
N ILE A 113 25.93 -3.66 18.07
CA ILE A 113 24.64 -3.74 17.39
C ILE A 113 23.84 -2.46 17.62
N VAL A 114 23.37 -1.87 16.51
CA VAL A 114 22.44 -0.73 16.57
C VAL A 114 21.07 -1.21 17.04
N THR A 115 20.53 -0.54 18.04
CA THR A 115 19.18 -0.79 18.54
C THR A 115 18.29 0.40 18.21
N TYR A 116 16.99 0.15 18.03
CA TYR A 116 16.02 1.20 17.80
C TYR A 116 15.11 1.37 19.03
N ARG A 117 14.95 2.62 19.44
CA ARG A 117 14.00 3.04 20.48
C ARG A 117 13.17 4.19 19.94
N GLN A 118 11.84 4.05 19.96
CA GLN A 118 10.91 5.06 19.41
C GLN A 118 11.30 5.46 17.97
N ASP A 119 11.65 4.46 17.16
CA ASP A 119 12.11 4.61 15.75
C ASP A 119 13.43 5.41 15.57
N ARG A 120 14.17 5.65 16.65
CA ARG A 120 15.49 6.31 16.64
C ARG A 120 16.59 5.29 16.84
N ALA A 121 17.66 5.42 16.09
CA ALA A 121 18.87 4.62 16.29
C ALA A 121 19.56 5.04 17.60
N VAL A 122 19.77 4.10 18.47
CA VAL A 122 20.46 4.27 19.76
C VAL A 122 21.52 3.21 19.91
N ILE A 123 22.52 3.47 20.77
CA ILE A 123 23.63 2.59 21.03
C ILE A 123 23.59 2.16 22.50
N LEU A 124 23.87 0.89 22.76
CA LEU A 124 23.95 0.35 24.12
C LEU A 124 25.33 0.59 24.69
N VAL A 125 25.42 1.45 25.71
CA VAL A 125 26.65 1.81 26.37
C VAL A 125 26.67 1.35 27.84
N LYS A 126 27.85 1.15 28.43
CA LYS A 126 27.96 0.81 29.85
C LYS A 126 27.34 1.92 30.71
N SER A 127 26.53 1.56 31.71
CA SER A 127 25.86 2.56 32.57
C SER A 127 26.84 3.48 33.30
N SER A 128 28.06 2.98 33.59
CA SER A 128 29.14 3.79 34.16
C SER A 128 29.65 4.91 33.25
N GLU A 129 29.51 4.71 31.93
CA GLU A 129 30.04 5.61 30.90
C GLU A 129 28.97 6.53 30.28
N LYS A 130 27.68 6.34 30.63
CA LYS A 130 26.60 7.10 30.02
C LYS A 130 26.70 8.62 30.15
N ASN A 131 27.31 9.10 31.24
CA ASN A 131 27.50 10.53 31.52
C ASN A 131 28.71 11.14 30.78
N SER A 132 29.64 10.30 30.30
CA SER A 132 30.80 10.75 29.52
C SER A 132 30.44 10.94 28.04
N ILE A 133 29.33 10.37 27.59
CA ILE A 133 28.86 10.44 26.21
C ILE A 133 27.85 11.57 26.09
N GLN A 134 28.14 12.56 25.25
CA GLN A 134 27.19 13.61 24.90
C GLN A 134 26.03 13.02 24.09
N GLY A 135 24.81 13.12 24.61
CA GLY A 135 23.65 12.57 23.95
C GLY A 135 22.40 12.52 24.83
N LEU A 136 21.37 11.81 24.35
CA LEU A 136 20.10 11.60 25.04
C LEU A 136 20.02 10.15 25.53
N VAL A 137 19.61 9.93 26.78
CA VAL A 137 19.39 8.60 27.35
C VAL A 137 17.93 8.19 27.17
N TYR A 138 17.71 7.04 26.55
CA TYR A 138 16.39 6.46 26.25
C TYR A 138 15.99 5.33 27.24
N GLY A 139 16.70 5.18 28.34
CA GLY A 139 16.46 4.20 29.39
C GLY A 139 17.60 3.23 29.57
N ASP A 140 17.50 2.40 30.59
CA ASP A 140 18.49 1.41 30.94
C ASP A 140 18.11 0.02 30.46
N SER A 141 19.07 -0.88 30.31
CA SER A 141 18.85 -2.30 30.05
C SER A 141 18.15 -2.98 31.24
N ALA A 142 17.52 -4.14 31.00
CA ALA A 142 16.82 -4.89 32.05
C ALA A 142 17.71 -5.24 33.27
N SER A 143 19.03 -5.40 33.09
CA SER A 143 19.98 -5.64 34.15
C SER A 143 20.49 -4.38 34.83
N GLY A 144 20.20 -3.19 34.32
CA GLY A 144 20.73 -1.91 34.77
C GLY A 144 22.22 -1.68 34.48
N GLN A 145 22.91 -2.64 33.86
CA GLN A 145 24.35 -2.56 33.57
C GLN A 145 24.69 -1.73 32.32
N ALA A 146 23.69 -1.46 31.48
CA ALA A 146 23.84 -0.70 30.27
C ALA A 146 22.68 0.28 30.06
N SER A 147 22.92 1.34 29.29
CA SER A 147 21.94 2.36 28.97
C SER A 147 21.84 2.55 27.46
N TYR A 148 20.63 2.77 26.96
CA TYR A 148 20.38 3.14 25.56
C TYR A 148 20.61 4.63 25.40
N VAL A 149 21.62 4.99 24.65
CA VAL A 149 22.02 6.39 24.42
C VAL A 149 21.90 6.72 22.93
N GLU A 150 21.31 7.86 22.62
CA GLU A 150 21.42 8.50 21.33
C GLU A 150 22.54 9.52 21.40
N PRO A 151 23.74 9.22 20.86
CA PRO A 151 24.83 10.16 20.82
C PRO A 151 24.48 11.46 20.08
N ALA A 152 25.10 12.57 20.44
CA ALA A 152 24.87 13.87 19.80
C ALA A 152 25.04 13.82 18.28
N SER A 153 25.96 12.98 17.77
CA SER A 153 26.20 12.77 16.35
C SER A 153 25.02 12.09 15.62
N LEU A 154 24.14 11.38 16.34
CA LEU A 154 22.96 10.71 15.77
C LEU A 154 21.68 11.55 15.84
N ILE A 155 21.63 12.58 16.68
CA ILE A 155 20.40 13.39 16.86
C ILE A 155 19.94 14.01 15.54
N GLY A 156 20.86 14.63 14.80
CA GLY A 156 20.55 15.26 13.50
C GLY A 156 20.01 14.26 12.46
N PRO A 157 20.77 13.19 12.14
CA PRO A 157 20.32 12.14 11.22
C PRO A 157 19.00 11.48 11.64
N ASN A 158 18.80 11.15 12.92
CA ASN A 158 17.55 10.60 13.44
C ASN A 158 16.38 11.58 13.25
N ASN A 159 16.55 12.86 13.58
CA ASN A 159 15.53 13.89 13.37
C ASN A 159 15.16 13.99 11.89
N ARG A 160 16.15 13.96 10.99
CA ARG A 160 15.92 14.00 9.56
C ARG A 160 15.10 12.80 9.08
N LYS A 161 15.42 11.58 9.55
CA LYS A 161 14.66 10.38 9.26
C LYS A 161 13.21 10.51 9.71
N GLN A 162 12.96 10.98 10.93
CA GLN A 162 11.60 11.16 11.45
C GLN A 162 10.78 12.18 10.65
N GLU A 163 11.41 13.30 10.27
CA GLU A 163 10.77 14.29 9.39
C GLU A 163 10.36 13.67 8.04
N LEU A 164 11.24 12.85 7.46
CA LEU A 164 10.99 12.20 6.18
C LEU A 164 9.93 11.11 6.28
N LEU A 165 9.83 10.38 7.39
CA LEU A 165 8.74 9.42 7.65
C LEU A 165 7.38 10.12 7.72
N SER A 166 7.30 11.27 8.39
CA SER A 166 6.06 12.06 8.43
C SER A 166 5.67 12.57 7.04
N LYS A 167 6.63 13.11 6.28
CA LYS A 167 6.39 13.58 4.91
C LYS A 167 6.00 12.44 3.96
N GLU A 168 6.60 11.25 4.12
CA GLU A 168 6.24 10.07 3.33
C GLU A 168 4.78 9.68 3.58
N LYS A 169 4.37 9.64 4.86
CA LYS A 169 3.01 9.32 5.24
C LYS A 169 2.00 10.33 4.67
N GLU A 170 2.26 11.62 4.84
CA GLU A 170 1.40 12.70 4.33
C GLU A 170 1.24 12.61 2.80
N GLU A 171 2.33 12.35 2.07
CA GLU A 171 2.28 12.23 0.61
C GLU A 171 1.55 10.95 0.17
N ILE A 172 1.73 9.82 0.87
CA ILE A 172 0.97 8.60 0.63
C ILE A 172 -0.53 8.85 0.85
N ASP A 173 -0.90 9.47 1.96
CA ASP A 173 -2.30 9.79 2.27
C ASP A 173 -2.92 10.69 1.20
N ARG A 174 -2.16 11.67 0.68
CA ARG A 174 -2.58 12.53 -0.43
C ARG A 174 -2.81 11.73 -1.74
N ILE A 175 -1.91 10.80 -2.07
CA ILE A 175 -2.02 9.95 -3.26
C ILE A 175 -3.26 9.05 -3.15
N LEU A 176 -3.44 8.39 -2.00
CA LEU A 176 -4.59 7.52 -1.74
C LEU A 176 -5.91 8.32 -1.81
N ALA A 177 -5.94 9.55 -1.30
CA ALA A 177 -7.10 10.42 -1.40
C ALA A 177 -7.47 10.74 -2.84
N LEU A 178 -6.48 11.04 -3.71
CA LEU A 178 -6.72 11.32 -5.13
C LEU A 178 -7.24 10.09 -5.88
N CYS A 179 -6.70 8.90 -5.60
CA CYS A 179 -7.20 7.65 -6.17
C CYS A 179 -8.63 7.34 -5.68
N SER A 180 -8.87 7.52 -4.37
CA SER A 180 -10.19 7.28 -3.77
C SER A 180 -11.26 8.22 -4.30
N ALA A 181 -10.93 9.49 -4.52
CA ALA A 181 -11.83 10.45 -5.15
C ALA A 181 -12.21 10.05 -6.59
N ALA A 182 -11.25 9.51 -7.36
CA ALA A 182 -11.53 8.99 -8.70
C ALA A 182 -12.47 7.77 -8.65
N VAL A 183 -12.28 6.86 -7.70
CA VAL A 183 -13.21 5.72 -7.47
C VAL A 183 -14.57 6.24 -7.01
N GLY A 184 -14.61 7.20 -6.10
CA GLY A 184 -15.87 7.77 -5.59
C GLY A 184 -16.72 8.40 -6.69
N SER A 185 -16.10 9.04 -7.68
CA SER A 185 -16.80 9.66 -8.81
C SER A 185 -17.47 8.66 -9.77
N THR A 186 -17.03 7.39 -9.78
CA THR A 186 -17.56 6.32 -10.64
C THR A 186 -18.23 5.21 -9.83
N ALA A 187 -18.33 5.35 -8.51
CA ALA A 187 -18.73 4.28 -7.60
C ALA A 187 -20.13 3.71 -7.91
N GLU A 188 -21.08 4.54 -8.31
CA GLU A 188 -22.43 4.08 -8.64
C GLU A 188 -22.41 3.15 -9.86
N GLN A 189 -21.70 3.54 -10.92
CA GLN A 189 -21.50 2.71 -12.10
C GLN A 189 -20.73 1.43 -11.78
N ASP A 190 -19.68 1.51 -10.96
CA ASP A 190 -18.87 0.34 -10.58
C ASP A 190 -19.65 -0.62 -9.67
N ILE A 191 -20.61 -0.13 -8.87
CA ILE A 191 -21.55 -0.97 -8.11
C ILE A 191 -22.50 -1.71 -9.07
N SER A 192 -23.07 -1.02 -10.05
CA SER A 192 -23.90 -1.63 -11.08
C SER A 192 -23.13 -2.68 -11.89
N ASN A 193 -21.91 -2.35 -12.29
CA ASN A 193 -21.01 -3.29 -12.97
C ASN A 193 -20.78 -4.56 -12.14
N LEU A 194 -20.52 -4.42 -10.83
CA LEU A 194 -20.31 -5.54 -9.90
C LEU A 194 -21.56 -6.45 -9.83
N GLU A 195 -22.76 -5.87 -9.81
CA GLU A 195 -24.02 -6.61 -9.80
C GLU A 195 -24.23 -7.38 -11.12
N THR A 196 -23.93 -6.75 -12.26
CA THR A 196 -23.97 -7.42 -13.57
C THR A 196 -22.93 -8.54 -13.66
N CYS A 197 -21.70 -8.33 -13.19
CA CYS A 197 -20.67 -9.38 -13.14
C CYS A 197 -21.09 -10.57 -12.28
N ALA A 198 -21.68 -10.33 -11.12
CA ALA A 198 -22.19 -11.39 -10.25
C ALA A 198 -23.32 -12.21 -10.91
N LEU A 199 -24.19 -11.55 -11.65
CA LEU A 199 -25.24 -12.22 -12.43
C LEU A 199 -24.63 -13.07 -13.55
N LEU A 200 -23.70 -12.53 -14.33
CA LEU A 200 -22.98 -13.27 -15.37
C LEU A 200 -22.28 -14.49 -14.82
N ASP A 201 -21.53 -14.37 -13.71
CA ASP A 201 -20.85 -15.48 -13.04
C ASP A 201 -21.83 -16.58 -12.63
N SER A 202 -22.98 -16.20 -12.04
CA SER A 202 -24.05 -17.15 -11.70
C SER A 202 -24.61 -17.88 -12.91
N LEU A 203 -24.82 -17.18 -14.05
CA LEU A 203 -25.32 -17.78 -15.28
C LEU A 203 -24.31 -18.77 -15.88
N PHE A 204 -23.03 -18.39 -15.93
CA PHE A 204 -21.97 -19.28 -16.43
C PHE A 204 -21.79 -20.50 -15.53
N ALA A 205 -21.81 -20.35 -14.20
CA ALA A 205 -21.73 -21.47 -13.27
C ALA A 205 -22.87 -22.46 -13.46
N LYS A 206 -24.12 -21.98 -13.64
CA LYS A 206 -25.29 -22.83 -13.92
C LYS A 206 -25.16 -23.55 -15.26
N ALA A 207 -24.70 -22.83 -16.30
CA ALA A 207 -24.51 -23.42 -17.63
C ALA A 207 -23.43 -24.50 -17.62
N GLN A 208 -22.31 -24.26 -16.95
CA GLN A 208 -21.24 -25.26 -16.78
C GLN A 208 -21.73 -26.49 -16.03
N TRP A 209 -22.41 -26.30 -14.91
CA TRP A 209 -22.98 -27.37 -14.11
C TRP A 209 -23.99 -28.24 -14.91
N GLY A 210 -24.86 -27.57 -15.70
CA GLY A 210 -25.79 -28.25 -16.61
C GLY A 210 -25.05 -29.07 -17.68
N LYS A 211 -24.03 -28.51 -18.31
CA LYS A 211 -23.21 -29.17 -19.32
C LYS A 211 -22.52 -30.43 -18.77
N GLU A 212 -21.91 -30.34 -17.58
CA GLU A 212 -21.22 -31.45 -16.93
C GLU A 212 -22.14 -32.62 -16.57
N ARG A 213 -23.44 -32.37 -16.42
CA ARG A 213 -24.48 -33.37 -16.06
C ARG A 213 -25.41 -33.76 -17.19
N ASN A 214 -25.11 -33.33 -18.41
CA ASN A 214 -25.99 -33.52 -19.58
C ASN A 214 -27.43 -33.03 -19.30
N GLY A 215 -27.54 -31.95 -18.51
CA GLY A 215 -28.81 -31.34 -18.14
C GLY A 215 -29.51 -30.70 -19.34
N ILE A 216 -30.86 -30.72 -19.33
CA ILE A 216 -31.72 -30.07 -20.32
C ILE A 216 -32.30 -28.81 -19.67
N ALA A 217 -32.32 -27.69 -20.40
CA ALA A 217 -32.99 -26.47 -19.96
C ALA A 217 -34.49 -26.73 -19.76
N ALA A 218 -35.04 -26.42 -18.57
CA ALA A 218 -36.50 -26.51 -18.36
C ALA A 218 -37.19 -25.40 -19.12
N SER A 219 -38.17 -25.75 -19.96
CA SER A 219 -39.09 -24.78 -20.51
C SER A 219 -40.30 -24.68 -19.58
N LEU A 220 -40.53 -23.48 -19.01
CA LEU A 220 -41.73 -23.18 -18.29
C LEU A 220 -42.83 -22.83 -19.32
N THR A 221 -43.85 -23.66 -19.37
CA THR A 221 -45.11 -23.39 -20.13
C THR A 221 -46.05 -22.57 -19.27
#